data_865521f72aa9cce5b9a8d6a477aabf5a
#
_entry.id   865521f72aa9cce5b9a8d6a477aabf5a
#
_cell.length_a   1.000
_cell.length_b   1.000
_cell.length_c   1.000
_cell.angle_alpha   90.00
_cell.angle_beta   90.00
_cell.angle_gamma   90.00
#
_symmetry.space_group_name_H-M   'P 1'
#
loop_
_entity.id
_entity.type
_entity.pdbx_description
1 polymer ?
#
loop_
_entity_poly.entity_id
_entity_poly.type
_entity_poly.pdbx_seq_one_letter_code
_entity_poly.pdbx_strand_id
1 'polypeptide(L)'
;MRYLIPTNQPTSQRIKERPLPGSRKYLFFTVFVAGMGTLAIEFTTSRMLQTVYGTSNIVWANVIGLVLLFLTLGYFIGGRLADAYPFAHVFYGLVAITGFSAVFFLLLMSVLLKTAASALAALDVGVIASSLVGVVIALTVPITLHGCISPFAIRLAVNDVAEAGRVSGRIYAVSTWGSLLGTYLPVLLVIPLAGSRITAVIFGSLLLLVGLVGLWLTRPRSVLPALILPIVLVPVTLLWGRGNIKSYDGQIFETESAYNYVQVVRQEDCNFLLLNEGQAYHSFYCDGGRVPRVSVWSIMLAAPYFNDPAVVQNKPPVQSMGVIGLAAGTIPKQYTRVFGPIAIDGIELDPGIVQAGRDYFGMTDANLHVIVGDGRYELNRLDTKYDVITIDAYKVPYIPWHLTTREFFGEVKAHLNTNGVVAMNVGRVPNDRRLIDAITATLLHVFPTVHAIDVPGSLNTILVATVRPTAADNLRANFEQLDPAADLLLRAAVETAVSNLVPTNPSDVIFTDERAPVETIIDSLVIRYLLQEGAAGLPGLG
;
A
#
# COMPACT_ATOMS: atom_id res chain seq x y z
N MET A 1 60.62 -22.68 -33.37
CA MET A 1 61.00 -21.59 -32.47
C MET A 1 60.23 -21.75 -31.18
N ARG A 2 60.88 -22.30 -30.13
CA ARG A 2 60.30 -22.40 -28.77
C ARG A 2 60.65 -21.15 -28.01
N TYR A 3 59.64 -20.36 -27.62
CA TYR A 3 59.84 -19.27 -26.69
C TYR A 3 59.72 -19.80 -25.25
N LEU A 4 60.84 -19.82 -24.55
CA LEU A 4 60.96 -20.03 -23.11
C LEU A 4 60.44 -18.77 -22.40
N ILE A 5 59.34 -18.87 -21.64
CA ILE A 5 58.87 -17.85 -20.69
C ILE A 5 59.55 -18.14 -19.35
N PRO A 6 60.28 -17.19 -18.74
CA PRO A 6 60.85 -17.39 -17.42
C PRO A 6 59.77 -17.38 -16.34
N THR A 7 59.68 -18.50 -15.61
CA THR A 7 58.88 -18.61 -14.39
C THR A 7 59.59 -17.91 -13.23
N ASN A 8 59.36 -16.61 -13.04
CA ASN A 8 59.64 -15.94 -11.79
C ASN A 8 58.31 -15.80 -11.01
N GLN A 9 57.96 -16.82 -10.24
CA GLN A 9 56.96 -16.71 -9.20
C GLN A 9 57.60 -16.12 -7.95
N PRO A 10 57.13 -14.94 -7.45
CA PRO A 10 57.48 -14.52 -6.10
C PRO A 10 56.74 -15.45 -5.14
N THR A 11 57.45 -16.22 -4.36
CA THR A 11 56.97 -16.94 -3.19
C THR A 11 56.46 -15.96 -2.15
N SER A 12 55.26 -15.46 -2.33
CA SER A 12 54.51 -14.84 -1.23
C SER A 12 53.93 -15.98 -0.37
N GLN A 13 54.61 -16.32 0.70
CA GLN A 13 53.98 -16.97 1.87
C GLN A 13 52.89 -16.05 2.37
N ARG A 14 51.72 -16.08 1.74
CA ARG A 14 50.50 -15.54 2.34
C ARG A 14 50.17 -16.41 3.53
N ILE A 15 50.30 -15.85 4.72
CA ILE A 15 49.83 -16.43 5.97
C ILE A 15 48.38 -16.80 5.76
N LYS A 16 48.08 -18.08 5.54
CA LYS A 16 46.73 -18.62 5.60
C LYS A 16 46.32 -18.53 7.05
N GLU A 17 45.53 -17.49 7.41
CA GLU A 17 44.78 -17.53 8.65
C GLU A 17 43.92 -18.78 8.62
N ARG A 18 44.28 -19.79 9.42
CA ARG A 18 43.46 -21.02 9.56
C ARG A 18 42.11 -20.59 10.13
N PRO A 19 40.99 -20.98 9.51
CA PRO A 19 39.69 -20.69 10.12
C PRO A 19 39.62 -21.40 11.48
N LEU A 20 39.32 -20.64 12.55
CA LEU A 20 39.11 -21.20 13.88
C LEU A 20 38.00 -22.26 13.83
N PRO A 21 38.13 -23.39 14.62
CA PRO A 21 37.06 -24.37 14.75
C PRO A 21 35.79 -23.70 15.27
N GLY A 22 34.75 -23.61 14.46
CA GLY A 22 33.52 -22.85 14.72
C GLY A 22 33.26 -21.70 13.72
N SER A 23 34.26 -21.17 13.03
CA SER A 23 34.14 -20.05 12.08
C SER A 23 33.20 -20.38 10.91
N ARG A 24 33.16 -21.64 10.46
CA ARG A 24 32.28 -22.07 9.36
C ARG A 24 30.81 -22.02 9.75
N LYS A 25 30.42 -22.41 10.98
CA LYS A 25 29.03 -22.30 11.47
C LYS A 25 28.61 -20.85 11.58
N TYR A 26 29.50 -20.00 12.08
CA TYR A 26 29.25 -18.58 12.20
C TYR A 26 29.14 -17.89 10.85
N LEU A 27 29.92 -18.30 9.85
CA LEU A 27 29.79 -17.82 8.48
C LEU A 27 28.40 -18.14 7.90
N PHE A 28 27.91 -19.38 8.06
CA PHE A 28 26.57 -19.75 7.63
C PHE A 28 25.47 -18.97 8.37
N PHE A 29 25.61 -18.77 9.67
CA PHE A 29 24.72 -17.94 10.45
C PHE A 29 24.71 -16.47 9.94
N THR A 30 25.88 -15.93 9.63
CA THR A 30 26.00 -14.58 9.04
C THR A 30 25.28 -14.48 7.70
N VAL A 31 25.42 -15.47 6.83
CA VAL A 31 24.74 -15.53 5.53
C VAL A 31 23.22 -15.62 5.71
N PHE A 32 22.75 -16.39 6.68
CA PHE A 32 21.34 -16.48 7.02
C PHE A 32 20.77 -15.13 7.45
N VAL A 33 21.46 -14.44 8.38
CA VAL A 33 21.03 -13.11 8.85
C VAL A 33 21.11 -12.07 7.74
N ALA A 34 22.12 -12.16 6.85
CA ALA A 34 22.23 -11.27 5.71
C ALA A 34 21.06 -11.45 4.72
N GLY A 35 20.71 -12.71 4.39
CA GLY A 35 19.54 -13.00 3.56
C GLY A 35 18.25 -12.45 4.18
N MET A 36 18.07 -12.63 5.48
CA MET A 36 16.93 -12.09 6.23
C MET A 36 16.91 -10.56 6.19
N GLY A 37 18.06 -9.90 6.39
CA GLY A 37 18.19 -8.45 6.35
C GLY A 37 17.88 -7.86 4.98
N THR A 38 18.30 -8.54 3.88
CA THR A 38 18.05 -8.06 2.51
C THR A 38 16.56 -7.87 2.24
N LEU A 39 15.74 -8.90 2.46
CA LEU A 39 14.31 -8.85 2.20
C LEU A 39 13.58 -7.95 3.22
N ALA A 40 14.00 -7.97 4.49
CA ALA A 40 13.43 -7.08 5.49
C ALA A 40 13.62 -5.59 5.12
N ILE A 41 14.79 -5.20 4.60
CA ILE A 41 15.07 -3.84 4.15
C ILE A 41 14.26 -3.50 2.88
N GLU A 42 14.16 -4.43 1.94
CA GLU A 42 13.37 -4.25 0.72
C GLU A 42 11.90 -3.97 1.04
N PHE A 43 11.26 -4.83 1.85
CA PHE A 43 9.86 -4.64 2.25
C PHE A 43 9.66 -3.36 3.08
N THR A 44 10.57 -3.06 4.00
CA THR A 44 10.49 -1.86 4.81
C THR A 44 10.60 -0.59 3.97
N THR A 45 11.53 -0.58 3.00
CA THR A 45 11.69 0.53 2.05
C THR A 45 10.44 0.69 1.17
N SER A 46 9.93 -0.41 0.62
CA SER A 46 8.70 -0.39 -0.17
C SER A 46 7.53 0.21 0.62
N ARG A 47 7.35 -0.21 1.87
CA ARG A 47 6.30 0.32 2.75
C ARG A 47 6.46 1.83 3.00
N MET A 48 7.67 2.29 3.27
CA MET A 48 7.91 3.72 3.46
C MET A 48 7.67 4.54 2.19
N LEU A 49 8.01 4.01 1.02
CA LEU A 49 7.72 4.68 -0.26
C LEU A 49 6.21 4.76 -0.52
N GLN A 50 5.44 3.73 -0.14
CA GLN A 50 3.99 3.73 -0.30
C GLN A 50 3.31 4.88 0.44
N THR A 51 3.87 5.36 1.55
CA THR A 51 3.30 6.50 2.30
C THR A 51 3.31 7.81 1.52
N VAL A 52 4.14 7.93 0.47
CA VAL A 52 4.30 9.16 -0.34
C VAL A 52 3.88 8.95 -1.79
N TYR A 53 4.22 7.79 -2.38
CA TYR A 53 4.02 7.53 -3.81
C TYR A 53 2.85 6.58 -4.12
N GLY A 54 2.15 6.13 -3.08
CA GLY A 54 1.05 5.17 -3.23
C GLY A 54 1.50 3.75 -3.53
N THR A 55 0.54 2.90 -3.90
CA THR A 55 0.73 1.45 -4.07
C THR A 55 0.73 1.00 -5.53
N SER A 56 1.04 1.90 -6.48
CA SER A 56 0.96 1.59 -7.91
C SER A 56 1.94 0.47 -8.32
N ASN A 57 1.54 -0.31 -9.32
CA ASN A 57 2.38 -1.36 -9.91
C ASN A 57 3.71 -0.79 -10.44
N ILE A 58 3.72 0.48 -10.87
CA ILE A 58 4.92 1.18 -11.34
C ILE A 58 5.90 1.40 -10.18
N VAL A 59 5.43 1.83 -9.02
CA VAL A 59 6.26 1.99 -7.81
C VAL A 59 6.85 0.64 -7.40
N TRP A 60 6.06 -0.43 -7.42
CA TRP A 60 6.54 -1.79 -7.16
C TRP A 60 7.59 -2.26 -8.17
N ALA A 61 7.36 -2.02 -9.46
CA ALA A 61 8.32 -2.36 -10.52
C ALA A 61 9.65 -1.60 -10.35
N ASN A 62 9.61 -0.32 -9.98
CA ASN A 62 10.81 0.47 -9.67
C ASN A 62 11.59 -0.13 -8.49
N VAL A 63 10.91 -0.48 -7.39
CA VAL A 63 11.57 -1.08 -6.21
C VAL A 63 12.22 -2.40 -6.59
N ILE A 64 11.47 -3.34 -7.15
CA ILE A 64 11.97 -4.69 -7.48
C ILE A 64 13.08 -4.61 -8.53
N GLY A 65 12.89 -3.83 -9.61
CA GLY A 65 13.86 -3.70 -10.68
C GLY A 65 15.19 -3.11 -10.21
N LEU A 66 15.15 -2.05 -9.38
CA LEU A 66 16.36 -1.44 -8.84
C LEU A 66 17.05 -2.31 -7.78
N VAL A 67 16.28 -3.02 -6.94
CA VAL A 67 16.86 -4.00 -6.00
C VAL A 67 17.66 -5.05 -6.76
N LEU A 68 17.09 -5.65 -7.82
CA LEU A 68 17.78 -6.64 -8.64
C LEU A 68 19.04 -6.06 -9.31
N LEU A 69 18.97 -4.81 -9.81
CA LEU A 69 20.11 -4.11 -10.38
C LEU A 69 21.23 -3.93 -9.35
N PHE A 70 20.90 -3.41 -8.16
CA PHE A 70 21.89 -3.15 -7.11
C PHE A 70 22.47 -4.45 -6.53
N LEU A 71 21.68 -5.51 -6.38
CA LEU A 71 22.18 -6.84 -6.02
C LEU A 71 23.17 -7.36 -7.07
N THR A 72 22.84 -7.20 -8.35
CA THR A 72 23.73 -7.61 -9.46
C THR A 72 25.07 -6.86 -9.38
N LEU A 73 25.05 -5.54 -9.20
CA LEU A 73 26.26 -4.75 -8.98
C LEU A 73 27.05 -5.25 -7.76
N GLY A 74 26.34 -5.55 -6.67
CA GLY A 74 26.91 -6.10 -5.45
C GLY A 74 27.61 -7.45 -5.69
N TYR A 75 27.01 -8.34 -6.46
CA TYR A 75 27.63 -9.62 -6.79
C TYR A 75 28.95 -9.45 -7.55
N PHE A 76 29.02 -8.55 -8.54
CA PHE A 76 30.25 -8.24 -9.26
C PHE A 76 31.32 -7.62 -8.37
N ILE A 77 30.94 -6.63 -7.56
CA ILE A 77 31.86 -5.94 -6.65
C ILE A 77 32.35 -6.89 -5.56
N GLY A 78 31.45 -7.66 -4.96
CA GLY A 78 31.73 -8.60 -3.88
C GLY A 78 32.65 -9.73 -4.31
N GLY A 79 32.46 -10.27 -5.53
CA GLY A 79 33.34 -11.27 -6.10
C GLY A 79 34.79 -10.74 -6.27
N ARG A 80 34.94 -9.56 -6.89
CA ARG A 80 36.26 -8.92 -7.05
C ARG A 80 36.91 -8.58 -5.71
N LEU A 81 36.13 -8.08 -4.76
CA LEU A 81 36.62 -7.76 -3.42
C LEU A 81 37.10 -9.01 -2.68
N ALA A 82 36.36 -10.10 -2.78
CA ALA A 82 36.68 -11.37 -2.16
C ALA A 82 37.96 -12.00 -2.74
N ASP A 83 38.20 -11.86 -4.04
CA ASP A 83 39.43 -12.32 -4.69
C ASP A 83 40.64 -11.45 -4.33
N ALA A 84 40.46 -10.14 -4.24
CA ALA A 84 41.52 -9.21 -3.87
C ALA A 84 41.91 -9.30 -2.38
N TYR A 85 40.93 -9.47 -1.50
CA TYR A 85 41.10 -9.48 -0.05
C TYR A 85 40.40 -10.67 0.61
N PRO A 86 40.83 -11.92 0.42
CA PRO A 86 40.13 -13.11 0.89
C PRO A 86 40.32 -13.36 2.41
N PHE A 87 40.03 -12.34 3.20
CA PHE A 87 40.22 -12.37 4.66
C PHE A 87 38.88 -12.31 5.40
N ALA A 88 38.71 -13.15 6.43
CA ALA A 88 37.49 -13.19 7.21
C ALA A 88 37.16 -11.85 7.89
N HIS A 89 38.15 -11.10 8.38
CA HIS A 89 37.92 -9.79 8.98
C HIS A 89 37.41 -8.75 7.97
N VAL A 90 37.81 -8.83 6.69
CA VAL A 90 37.27 -7.95 5.64
C VAL A 90 35.81 -8.27 5.37
N PHE A 91 35.46 -9.57 5.31
CA PHE A 91 34.09 -10.02 5.18
C PHE A 91 33.19 -9.52 6.31
N TYR A 92 33.58 -9.70 7.57
CA TYR A 92 32.78 -9.24 8.70
C TYR A 92 32.75 -7.71 8.85
N GLY A 93 33.80 -7.02 8.40
CA GLY A 93 33.78 -5.56 8.24
C GLY A 93 32.73 -5.11 7.24
N LEU A 94 32.68 -5.79 6.07
CA LEU A 94 31.65 -5.55 5.06
C LEU A 94 30.24 -5.80 5.62
N VAL A 95 30.03 -6.89 6.36
CA VAL A 95 28.73 -7.20 7.00
C VAL A 95 28.33 -6.10 8.00
N ALA A 96 29.27 -5.61 8.80
CA ALA A 96 28.98 -4.52 9.76
C ALA A 96 28.60 -3.22 9.05
N ILE A 97 29.34 -2.83 7.99
CA ILE A 97 29.02 -1.65 7.17
C ILE A 97 27.67 -1.82 6.47
N THR A 98 27.36 -3.02 5.99
CA THR A 98 26.06 -3.33 5.36
C THR A 98 24.91 -3.10 6.35
N GLY A 99 25.00 -3.65 7.56
CA GLY A 99 23.98 -3.44 8.60
C GLY A 99 23.82 -1.96 9.00
N PHE A 100 24.94 -1.25 9.16
CA PHE A 100 24.92 0.19 9.40
C PHE A 100 24.24 0.95 8.26
N SER A 101 24.65 0.71 7.01
CA SER A 101 24.11 1.41 5.84
C SER A 101 22.60 1.17 5.68
N ALA A 102 22.14 -0.05 5.97
CA ALA A 102 20.73 -0.39 5.89
C ALA A 102 19.86 0.49 6.82
N VAL A 103 20.27 0.69 8.06
CA VAL A 103 19.56 1.57 9.00
C VAL A 103 19.74 3.04 8.62
N PHE A 104 20.97 3.46 8.36
CA PHE A 104 21.31 4.87 8.09
C PHE A 104 20.55 5.41 6.87
N PHE A 105 20.62 4.73 5.72
CA PHE A 105 19.99 5.22 4.48
C PHE A 105 18.46 5.16 4.56
N LEU A 106 17.89 4.21 5.28
CA LEU A 106 16.45 4.14 5.47
C LEU A 106 15.94 5.25 6.40
N LEU A 107 16.66 5.56 7.47
CA LEU A 107 16.33 6.71 8.32
C LEU A 107 16.55 8.04 7.59
N LEU A 108 17.61 8.15 6.77
CA LEU A 108 17.83 9.31 5.89
C LEU A 108 16.67 9.48 4.91
N MET A 109 16.20 8.39 4.30
CA MET A 109 15.03 8.42 3.41
C MET A 109 13.79 8.97 4.15
N SER A 110 13.56 8.58 5.41
CA SER A 110 12.42 9.09 6.19
C SER A 110 12.46 10.62 6.38
N VAL A 111 13.65 11.19 6.48
CA VAL A 111 13.84 12.66 6.53
C VAL A 111 13.58 13.28 5.17
N LEU A 112 14.11 12.65 4.11
CA LEU A 112 13.94 13.15 2.74
C LEU A 112 12.47 13.08 2.28
N LEU A 113 11.73 12.04 2.66
CA LEU A 113 10.31 11.92 2.33
C LEU A 113 9.46 13.03 2.94
N LYS A 114 9.81 13.52 4.15
CA LYS A 114 9.11 14.65 4.78
C LYS A 114 9.26 15.95 3.99
N THR A 115 10.43 16.16 3.37
CA THR A 115 10.75 17.37 2.61
C THR A 115 10.44 17.23 1.12
N ALA A 116 10.55 16.01 0.58
CA ALA A 116 10.35 15.73 -0.84
C ALA A 116 8.88 15.86 -1.26
N ALA A 117 7.93 15.51 -0.40
CA ALA A 117 6.51 15.59 -0.73
C ALA A 117 6.08 17.02 -1.11
N SER A 118 6.61 18.04 -0.41
CA SER A 118 6.34 19.44 -0.72
C SER A 118 7.21 20.00 -1.88
N ALA A 119 8.47 19.57 -1.99
CA ALA A 119 9.37 20.03 -3.02
C ALA A 119 9.09 19.41 -4.41
N LEU A 120 8.66 18.16 -4.45
CA LEU A 120 8.33 17.45 -5.70
C LEU A 120 6.98 17.89 -6.26
N ALA A 121 6.02 18.24 -5.40
CA ALA A 121 4.78 18.90 -5.82
C ALA A 121 5.06 20.28 -6.48
N ALA A 122 6.09 20.98 -6.02
CA ALA A 122 6.49 22.29 -6.59
C ALA A 122 7.29 22.18 -7.91
N LEU A 123 7.85 21.00 -8.24
CA LEU A 123 8.72 20.78 -9.40
C LEU A 123 8.05 20.06 -10.57
N ASP A 124 6.75 19.79 -10.51
CA ASP A 124 6.01 19.03 -11.55
C ASP A 124 6.65 17.67 -11.93
N VAL A 125 7.45 17.08 -11.05
CA VAL A 125 8.11 15.80 -11.27
C VAL A 125 7.10 14.69 -11.01
N GLY A 126 6.72 13.94 -12.04
CA GLY A 126 5.74 12.86 -11.93
C GLY A 126 6.12 11.80 -10.88
N VAL A 127 5.11 11.14 -10.32
CA VAL A 127 5.23 10.09 -9.27
C VAL A 127 6.25 9.00 -9.65
N ILE A 128 6.33 8.65 -10.94
CA ILE A 128 7.27 7.64 -11.45
C ILE A 128 8.72 8.07 -11.24
N ALA A 129 9.07 9.28 -11.68
CA ALA A 129 10.45 9.77 -11.61
C ALA A 129 10.86 10.05 -10.15
N SER A 130 9.96 10.60 -9.35
CA SER A 130 10.23 10.90 -7.94
C SER A 130 10.37 9.63 -7.10
N SER A 131 9.53 8.59 -7.34
CA SER A 131 9.67 7.30 -6.67
C SER A 131 11.00 6.62 -7.05
N LEU A 132 11.40 6.68 -8.33
CA LEU A 132 12.67 6.15 -8.79
C LEU A 132 13.86 6.79 -8.04
N VAL A 133 13.87 8.12 -7.91
CA VAL A 133 14.91 8.85 -7.16
C VAL A 133 14.93 8.43 -5.69
N GLY A 134 13.76 8.33 -5.05
CA GLY A 134 13.64 7.86 -3.67
C GLY A 134 14.24 6.46 -3.46
N VAL A 135 13.92 5.52 -4.36
CA VAL A 135 14.45 4.15 -4.33
C VAL A 135 15.98 4.16 -4.54
N VAL A 136 16.49 4.93 -5.49
CA VAL A 136 17.93 5.04 -5.74
C VAL A 136 18.66 5.51 -4.48
N ILE A 137 18.20 6.57 -3.85
CA ILE A 137 18.83 7.12 -2.63
C ILE A 137 18.79 6.09 -1.49
N ALA A 138 17.65 5.45 -1.27
CA ALA A 138 17.46 4.55 -0.14
C ALA A 138 18.23 3.22 -0.30
N LEU A 139 18.27 2.65 -1.50
CA LEU A 139 18.67 1.25 -1.71
C LEU A 139 20.02 1.06 -2.39
N THR A 140 20.57 2.04 -3.13
CA THR A 140 21.81 1.85 -3.89
C THR A 140 22.93 1.29 -3.01
N VAL A 141 23.25 1.97 -1.90
CA VAL A 141 24.35 1.57 -1.03
C VAL A 141 24.02 0.28 -0.25
N PRO A 142 22.91 0.22 0.54
CA PRO A 142 22.66 -0.96 1.37
C PRO A 142 22.47 -2.23 0.56
N ILE A 143 21.73 -2.21 -0.54
CA ILE A 143 21.46 -3.43 -1.34
C ILE A 143 22.70 -3.87 -2.13
N THR A 144 23.49 -2.94 -2.66
CA THR A 144 24.78 -3.30 -3.28
C THR A 144 25.71 -3.98 -2.29
N LEU A 145 25.80 -3.48 -1.07
CA LEU A 145 26.63 -4.11 -0.02
C LEU A 145 26.07 -5.48 0.39
N HIS A 146 24.76 -5.67 0.50
CA HIS A 146 24.13 -6.97 0.71
C HIS A 146 24.50 -7.96 -0.40
N GLY A 147 24.46 -7.51 -1.66
CA GLY A 147 24.89 -8.34 -2.80
C GLY A 147 26.33 -8.82 -2.69
N CYS A 148 27.23 -8.06 -2.08
CA CYS A 148 28.62 -8.45 -1.89
C CYS A 148 28.81 -9.64 -0.94
N ILE A 149 27.87 -9.89 -0.02
CA ILE A 149 28.04 -10.87 1.06
C ILE A 149 28.10 -12.31 0.54
N SER A 150 27.19 -12.71 -0.35
CA SER A 150 27.10 -14.09 -0.82
C SER A 150 28.35 -14.55 -1.60
N PRO A 151 28.84 -13.84 -2.63
CA PRO A 151 30.07 -14.26 -3.34
C PRO A 151 31.30 -14.24 -2.43
N PHE A 152 31.37 -13.28 -1.50
CA PHE A 152 32.46 -13.25 -0.52
C PHE A 152 32.41 -14.46 0.43
N ALA A 153 31.23 -14.81 0.95
CA ALA A 153 31.05 -15.98 1.80
C ALA A 153 31.42 -17.29 1.08
N ILE A 154 31.04 -17.42 -0.21
CA ILE A 154 31.43 -18.55 -1.04
C ILE A 154 32.96 -18.64 -1.14
N ARG A 155 33.61 -17.51 -1.45
CA ARG A 155 35.09 -17.46 -1.57
C ARG A 155 35.80 -17.87 -0.29
N LEU A 156 35.28 -17.53 0.88
CA LEU A 156 35.83 -17.93 2.19
C LEU A 156 35.53 -19.38 2.55
N ALA A 157 34.41 -19.93 2.08
CA ALA A 157 33.97 -21.28 2.45
C ALA A 157 34.52 -22.37 1.56
N VAL A 158 34.88 -22.07 0.29
CA VAL A 158 35.41 -23.01 -0.68
C VAL A 158 36.91 -23.19 -0.41
N ASN A 159 37.31 -24.42 -0.05
CA ASN A 159 38.70 -24.80 0.12
C ASN A 159 39.26 -25.56 -1.11
N ASP A 160 38.39 -26.31 -1.78
CA ASP A 160 38.75 -27.11 -2.94
C ASP A 160 37.71 -26.88 -4.06
N VAL A 161 38.17 -26.80 -5.30
CA VAL A 161 37.34 -26.67 -6.50
C VAL A 161 36.32 -27.81 -6.61
N ALA A 162 36.69 -29.02 -6.20
CA ALA A 162 35.80 -30.18 -6.19
C ALA A 162 34.59 -30.04 -5.28
N GLU A 163 34.67 -29.18 -4.25
CA GLU A 163 33.58 -28.91 -3.31
C GLU A 163 32.79 -27.65 -3.65
N ALA A 164 33.22 -26.86 -4.63
CA ALA A 164 32.69 -25.54 -4.91
C ALA A 164 31.16 -25.53 -5.13
N GLY A 165 30.64 -26.48 -5.92
CA GLY A 165 29.21 -26.61 -6.18
C GLY A 165 28.39 -26.89 -4.91
N ARG A 166 28.86 -27.86 -4.09
CA ARG A 166 28.18 -28.22 -2.83
C ARG A 166 28.19 -27.08 -1.81
N VAL A 167 29.30 -26.35 -1.67
CA VAL A 167 29.47 -25.26 -0.73
C VAL A 167 28.61 -24.05 -1.16
N SER A 168 28.67 -23.69 -2.45
CA SER A 168 27.87 -22.61 -3.02
C SER A 168 26.37 -22.89 -2.86
N GLY A 169 25.93 -24.11 -3.20
CA GLY A 169 24.53 -24.52 -3.03
C GLY A 169 24.05 -24.39 -1.57
N ARG A 170 24.91 -24.77 -0.59
CA ARG A 170 24.57 -24.60 0.83
C ARG A 170 24.47 -23.13 1.24
N ILE A 171 25.37 -22.27 0.76
CA ILE A 171 25.33 -20.83 1.08
C ILE A 171 24.07 -20.22 0.51
N TYR A 172 23.72 -20.50 -0.75
CA TYR A 172 22.47 -20.01 -1.34
C TYR A 172 21.24 -20.53 -0.62
N ALA A 173 21.19 -21.82 -0.27
CA ALA A 173 20.07 -22.38 0.46
C ALA A 173 19.87 -21.71 1.83
N VAL A 174 20.96 -21.50 2.58
CA VAL A 174 20.91 -20.83 3.91
C VAL A 174 20.51 -19.36 3.77
N SER A 175 21.04 -18.65 2.76
CA SER A 175 20.62 -17.26 2.45
C SER A 175 19.13 -17.19 2.11
N THR A 176 18.62 -18.11 1.28
CA THR A 176 17.21 -18.17 0.89
C THR A 176 16.30 -18.46 2.09
N TRP A 177 16.69 -19.34 3.00
CA TRP A 177 15.95 -19.56 4.26
C TRP A 177 15.91 -18.28 5.12
N GLY A 178 17.03 -17.54 5.19
CA GLY A 178 17.05 -16.23 5.82
C GLY A 178 16.09 -15.26 5.14
N SER A 179 16.15 -15.18 3.80
CA SER A 179 15.27 -14.32 3.00
C SER A 179 13.78 -14.65 3.20
N LEU A 180 13.43 -15.93 3.31
CA LEU A 180 12.06 -16.35 3.61
C LEU A 180 11.57 -15.76 4.94
N LEU A 181 12.35 -15.85 6.00
CA LEU A 181 12.00 -15.21 7.27
C LEU A 181 12.01 -13.68 7.18
N GLY A 182 12.94 -13.11 6.42
CA GLY A 182 13.01 -11.67 6.14
C GLY A 182 11.84 -11.14 5.31
N THR A 183 11.09 -12.01 4.64
CA THR A 183 9.84 -11.69 3.96
C THR A 183 8.66 -11.67 4.93
N TYR A 184 8.45 -12.76 5.65
CA TYR A 184 7.22 -12.92 6.46
C TYR A 184 7.29 -12.20 7.80
N LEU A 185 8.43 -12.28 8.50
CA LEU A 185 8.54 -11.74 9.87
C LEU A 185 8.35 -10.21 9.93
N PRO A 186 8.97 -9.40 9.06
CA PRO A 186 8.70 -7.97 9.01
C PRO A 186 7.25 -7.66 8.70
N VAL A 187 6.71 -8.23 7.63
CA VAL A 187 5.38 -7.86 7.10
C VAL A 187 4.25 -8.28 8.03
N LEU A 188 4.29 -9.52 8.55
CA LEU A 188 3.19 -10.07 9.34
C LEU A 188 3.27 -9.73 10.83
N LEU A 189 4.46 -9.42 11.34
CA LEU A 189 4.63 -9.24 12.79
C LEU A 189 5.27 -7.89 13.15
N VAL A 190 6.45 -7.58 12.62
CA VAL A 190 7.24 -6.46 13.18
C VAL A 190 6.70 -5.11 12.72
N ILE A 191 6.36 -4.95 11.45
CA ILE A 191 5.78 -3.69 10.91
C ILE A 191 4.44 -3.36 11.59
N PRO A 192 3.46 -4.28 11.70
CA PRO A 192 2.21 -3.98 12.38
C PRO A 192 2.36 -3.63 13.88
N LEU A 193 3.38 -4.17 14.55
CA LEU A 193 3.61 -3.92 15.98
C LEU A 193 4.48 -2.70 16.28
N ALA A 194 5.45 -2.40 15.40
CA ALA A 194 6.51 -1.44 15.69
C ALA A 194 6.73 -0.40 14.57
N GLY A 195 6.10 -0.58 13.40
CA GLY A 195 6.26 0.28 12.24
C GLY A 195 7.52 -0.01 11.41
N SER A 196 7.53 0.53 10.19
CA SER A 196 8.60 0.27 9.22
C SER A 196 9.97 0.75 9.67
N ARG A 197 10.08 1.93 10.30
CA ARG A 197 11.37 2.48 10.76
C ARG A 197 12.03 1.61 11.83
N ILE A 198 11.28 1.20 12.84
CA ILE A 198 11.80 0.33 13.91
C ILE A 198 12.18 -1.04 13.34
N THR A 199 11.40 -1.55 12.41
CA THR A 199 11.71 -2.79 11.69
C THR A 199 13.08 -2.72 11.03
N ALA A 200 13.38 -1.65 10.29
CA ALA A 200 14.68 -1.45 9.67
C ALA A 200 15.82 -1.37 10.70
N VAL A 201 15.58 -0.66 11.81
CA VAL A 201 16.55 -0.58 12.91
C VAL A 201 16.83 -1.96 13.50
N ILE A 202 15.82 -2.79 13.73
CA ILE A 202 15.97 -4.14 14.26
C ILE A 202 16.84 -5.00 13.33
N PHE A 203 16.44 -5.15 12.05
CA PHE A 203 17.12 -6.06 11.12
C PHE A 203 18.50 -5.56 10.72
N GLY A 204 18.67 -4.25 10.49
CA GLY A 204 19.97 -3.68 10.18
C GLY A 204 20.92 -3.70 11.37
N SER A 205 20.45 -3.42 12.60
CA SER A 205 21.27 -3.52 13.81
C SER A 205 21.66 -4.97 14.13
N LEU A 206 20.78 -5.94 13.88
CA LEU A 206 21.12 -7.36 14.01
C LEU A 206 22.26 -7.73 13.06
N LEU A 207 22.22 -7.29 11.82
CA LEU A 207 23.30 -7.54 10.84
C LEU A 207 24.60 -6.82 11.25
N LEU A 208 24.52 -5.57 11.74
CA LEU A 208 25.65 -4.82 12.27
C LEU A 208 26.29 -5.57 13.44
N LEU A 209 25.49 -6.05 14.40
CA LEU A 209 25.97 -6.82 15.54
C LEU A 209 26.69 -8.11 15.11
N VAL A 210 26.10 -8.86 14.16
CA VAL A 210 26.72 -10.07 13.61
C VAL A 210 28.06 -9.74 12.95
N GLY A 211 28.15 -8.64 12.19
CA GLY A 211 29.41 -8.17 11.63
C GLY A 211 30.47 -7.83 12.68
N LEU A 212 30.09 -7.08 13.74
CA LEU A 212 31.01 -6.69 14.83
C LEU A 212 31.49 -7.91 15.63
N VAL A 213 30.61 -8.85 15.96
CA VAL A 213 31.01 -10.11 16.62
C VAL A 213 31.96 -10.92 15.72
N GLY A 214 31.70 -10.99 14.42
CA GLY A 214 32.59 -11.65 13.47
C GLY A 214 33.97 -10.98 13.36
N LEU A 215 34.02 -9.64 13.40
CA LEU A 215 35.26 -8.89 13.50
C LEU A 215 36.03 -9.20 14.79
N TRP A 216 35.32 -9.24 15.92
CA TRP A 216 35.93 -9.58 17.22
C TRP A 216 36.52 -10.99 17.22
N LEU A 217 35.81 -11.96 16.66
CA LEU A 217 36.27 -13.36 16.58
C LEU A 217 37.48 -13.54 15.63
N THR A 218 37.61 -12.73 14.60
CA THR A 218 38.65 -12.88 13.57
C THR A 218 39.85 -11.92 13.75
N ARG A 219 39.59 -10.68 14.17
CA ARG A 219 40.61 -9.65 14.36
C ARG A 219 40.16 -8.64 15.43
N PRO A 220 40.33 -8.91 16.74
CA PRO A 220 39.79 -8.04 17.82
C PRO A 220 40.17 -6.57 17.72
N ARG A 221 41.40 -6.27 17.25
CA ARG A 221 41.86 -4.88 17.07
C ARG A 221 41.05 -4.09 16.04
N SER A 222 40.44 -4.77 15.07
CA SER A 222 39.61 -4.14 14.04
C SER A 222 38.20 -3.77 14.52
N VAL A 223 37.79 -4.25 15.69
CA VAL A 223 36.52 -3.88 16.31
C VAL A 223 36.54 -2.43 16.80
N LEU A 224 37.66 -1.96 17.37
CA LEU A 224 37.76 -0.61 17.92
C LEU A 224 37.36 0.50 16.92
N PRO A 225 37.95 0.55 15.70
CA PRO A 225 37.50 1.53 14.72
C PRO A 225 36.07 1.26 14.21
N ALA A 226 35.61 0.00 14.19
CA ALA A 226 34.27 -0.33 13.75
C ALA A 226 33.16 0.09 14.75
N LEU A 227 33.51 0.34 16.03
CA LEU A 227 32.57 0.87 17.02
C LEU A 227 32.06 2.28 16.68
N ILE A 228 32.70 2.98 15.77
CA ILE A 228 32.17 4.26 15.26
C ILE A 228 30.78 4.06 14.61
N LEU A 229 30.51 2.89 14.01
CA LEU A 229 29.24 2.62 13.35
C LEU A 229 28.05 2.67 14.33
N PRO A 230 28.02 1.89 15.44
CA PRO A 230 26.93 2.01 16.41
C PRO A 230 26.95 3.37 17.14
N ILE A 231 28.12 3.97 17.38
CA ILE A 231 28.21 5.31 18.01
C ILE A 231 27.49 6.37 17.16
N VAL A 232 27.61 6.30 15.83
CA VAL A 232 26.88 7.19 14.90
C VAL A 232 25.41 6.77 14.80
N LEU A 233 25.14 5.46 14.75
CA LEU A 233 23.80 4.96 14.48
C LEU A 233 22.82 5.26 15.63
N VAL A 234 23.26 5.17 16.88
CA VAL A 234 22.41 5.44 18.05
C VAL A 234 21.82 6.86 18.02
N PRO A 235 22.61 7.96 17.95
CA PRO A 235 22.04 9.29 17.86
C PRO A 235 21.20 9.50 16.59
N VAL A 236 21.60 8.96 15.44
CA VAL A 236 20.79 9.01 14.21
C VAL A 236 19.42 8.35 14.42
N THR A 237 19.39 7.19 15.05
CA THR A 237 18.13 6.50 15.35
C THR A 237 17.27 7.28 16.37
N LEU A 238 17.89 7.90 17.37
CA LEU A 238 17.17 8.70 18.36
C LEU A 238 16.59 10.00 17.75
N LEU A 239 17.27 10.61 16.78
CA LEU A 239 16.87 11.85 16.13
C LEU A 239 15.85 11.59 15.00
N TRP A 240 16.09 10.59 14.16
CA TRP A 240 15.33 10.35 12.93
C TRP A 240 14.38 9.15 13.01
N GLY A 241 14.58 8.26 13.97
CA GLY A 241 13.73 7.08 14.18
C GLY A 241 12.43 7.38 14.94
N ARG A 242 12.30 8.58 15.51
CA ARG A 242 11.12 9.01 16.28
C ARG A 242 10.29 10.04 15.52
N GLY A 243 9.05 10.23 15.97
CA GLY A 243 8.09 11.17 15.37
C GLY A 243 7.40 10.58 14.14
N ASN A 244 6.56 11.38 13.48
CA ASN A 244 5.71 10.95 12.38
C ASN A 244 6.53 10.59 11.13
N ILE A 245 6.10 9.56 10.38
CA ILE A 245 6.68 9.22 9.08
C ILE A 245 6.43 10.37 8.11
N LYS A 246 5.20 10.87 8.12
CA LYS A 246 4.73 11.96 7.29
C LYS A 246 4.14 13.03 8.19
N SER A 247 4.55 14.28 8.02
CA SER A 247 3.98 15.40 8.77
C SER A 247 2.83 16.00 7.99
N TYR A 248 1.66 16.03 8.59
CA TYR A 248 0.48 16.74 8.06
C TYR A 248 0.02 17.75 9.12
N ASP A 249 -0.37 18.95 8.70
CA ASP A 249 -0.86 19.95 9.64
C ASP A 249 -2.16 19.47 10.30
N GLY A 250 -2.24 19.58 11.62
CA GLY A 250 -3.38 19.05 12.38
C GLY A 250 -3.39 17.53 12.58
N GLN A 251 -2.31 16.80 12.26
CA GLN A 251 -2.25 15.37 12.49
C GLN A 251 -2.32 15.03 13.98
N ILE A 252 -3.30 14.21 14.36
CA ILE A 252 -3.54 13.77 15.75
C ILE A 252 -3.24 12.29 15.99
N PHE A 253 -3.18 11.48 14.93
CA PHE A 253 -2.89 10.05 15.01
C PHE A 253 -2.21 9.54 13.74
N GLU A 254 -1.33 8.55 13.89
CA GLU A 254 -0.82 7.73 12.79
C GLU A 254 -0.54 6.30 13.25
N THR A 255 -0.69 5.37 12.35
CA THR A 255 -0.29 3.98 12.54
C THR A 255 0.03 3.31 11.21
N GLU A 256 0.82 2.24 11.24
CA GLU A 256 1.05 1.34 10.10
C GLU A 256 0.37 0.00 10.41
N SER A 257 -0.58 -0.38 9.57
CA SER A 257 -1.18 -1.72 9.59
C SER A 257 -0.46 -2.67 8.62
N ALA A 258 -0.92 -3.90 8.45
CA ALA A 258 -0.47 -4.79 7.39
C ALA A 258 -0.83 -4.27 5.99
N TYR A 259 -1.85 -3.42 5.88
CA TYR A 259 -2.43 -2.96 4.61
C TYR A 259 -2.07 -1.51 4.28
N ASN A 260 -2.20 -0.60 5.25
CA ASN A 260 -2.10 0.83 5.01
C ASN A 260 -1.23 1.55 6.05
N TYR A 261 -0.72 2.72 5.65
CA TYR A 261 -0.34 3.78 6.57
C TYR A 261 -1.57 4.65 6.81
N VAL A 262 -2.03 4.70 8.04
CA VAL A 262 -3.29 5.33 8.47
C VAL A 262 -2.97 6.61 9.22
N GLN A 263 -3.56 7.73 8.81
CA GLN A 263 -3.45 9.01 9.51
C GLN A 263 -4.84 9.56 9.83
N VAL A 264 -4.97 10.20 11.00
CA VAL A 264 -6.11 11.03 11.34
C VAL A 264 -5.64 12.47 11.49
N VAL A 265 -6.27 13.34 10.74
CA VAL A 265 -5.98 14.77 10.73
C VAL A 265 -7.20 15.52 11.25
N ARG A 266 -7.00 16.42 12.20
CA ARG A 266 -8.03 17.30 12.71
C ARG A 266 -7.89 18.68 12.08
N GLN A 267 -8.93 19.13 11.40
CA GLN A 267 -9.05 20.47 10.87
C GLN A 267 -10.30 21.10 11.46
N GLU A 268 -10.16 22.22 12.15
CA GLU A 268 -11.21 22.84 12.94
C GLU A 268 -11.82 21.82 13.92
N ASP A 269 -13.09 21.49 13.76
CA ASP A 269 -13.84 20.53 14.58
C ASP A 269 -14.15 19.21 13.85
N CYS A 270 -13.46 18.94 12.74
CA CYS A 270 -13.62 17.73 11.95
C CYS A 270 -12.35 16.87 11.94
N ASN A 271 -12.52 15.57 12.06
CA ASN A 271 -11.50 14.57 11.86
C ASN A 271 -11.63 14.00 10.44
N PHE A 272 -10.49 13.88 9.76
CA PHE A 272 -10.37 13.31 8.42
C PHE A 272 -9.45 12.10 8.44
N LEU A 273 -9.89 11.03 7.80
CA LEU A 273 -9.08 9.83 7.58
C LEU A 273 -8.30 9.97 6.28
N LEU A 274 -6.98 9.87 6.36
CA LEU A 274 -6.09 9.78 5.21
C LEU A 274 -5.37 8.44 5.23
N LEU A 275 -5.17 7.88 4.04
CA LEU A 275 -4.45 6.62 3.86
C LEU A 275 -3.27 6.82 2.92
N ASN A 276 -2.18 6.12 3.18
CA ASN A 276 -0.99 6.04 2.32
C ASN A 276 -0.47 7.42 1.86
N GLU A 277 -0.58 7.78 0.58
CA GLU A 277 -0.11 9.04 0.00
C GLU A 277 -0.80 10.28 0.57
N GLY A 278 -2.00 10.11 1.17
CA GLY A 278 -2.73 11.19 1.85
C GLY A 278 -3.30 12.26 0.93
N GLN A 279 -3.61 11.90 -0.33
CA GLN A 279 -4.18 12.82 -1.32
C GLN A 279 -5.71 12.89 -1.28
N ALA A 280 -6.37 11.89 -0.68
CA ALA A 280 -7.82 11.82 -0.57
C ALA A 280 -8.25 11.56 0.86
N TYR A 281 -9.38 12.15 1.24
CA TYR A 281 -10.07 11.78 2.46
C TYR A 281 -10.90 10.51 2.24
N HIS A 282 -10.73 9.53 3.13
CA HIS A 282 -11.46 8.24 3.09
C HIS A 282 -12.63 8.19 4.07
N SER A 283 -12.67 9.08 5.02
CA SER A 283 -13.79 9.30 5.95
C SER A 283 -13.65 10.67 6.59
N PHE A 284 -14.75 11.19 7.08
CA PHE A 284 -14.76 12.38 7.93
C PHE A 284 -15.76 12.21 9.09
N TYR A 285 -15.49 12.94 10.16
CA TYR A 285 -16.36 13.04 11.32
C TYR A 285 -16.20 14.41 11.96
N CYS A 286 -17.28 15.17 12.10
CA CYS A 286 -17.25 16.49 12.70
C CYS A 286 -18.01 16.49 14.03
N ASP A 287 -17.49 17.23 15.00
CA ASP A 287 -18.18 17.47 16.28
C ASP A 287 -19.55 18.09 16.01
N GLY A 288 -20.57 17.67 16.78
CA GLY A 288 -21.95 18.13 16.58
C GLY A 288 -22.67 17.53 15.37
N GLY A 289 -22.11 16.49 14.72
CA GLY A 289 -22.79 15.74 13.65
C GLY A 289 -22.93 16.50 12.33
N ARG A 290 -22.12 17.53 12.10
CA ARG A 290 -22.07 18.23 10.80
C ARG A 290 -21.55 17.28 9.73
N VAL A 291 -22.16 17.31 8.56
CA VAL A 291 -21.75 16.53 7.39
C VAL A 291 -21.73 17.44 6.16
N PRO A 292 -20.76 17.30 5.25
CA PRO A 292 -20.80 17.95 3.95
C PRO A 292 -22.08 17.58 3.22
N ARG A 293 -22.81 18.57 2.71
CA ARG A 293 -24.09 18.33 2.01
C ARG A 293 -23.89 17.59 0.69
N VAL A 294 -22.75 17.81 0.06
CA VAL A 294 -22.38 17.18 -1.20
C VAL A 294 -21.03 16.51 -1.04
N SER A 295 -21.00 15.20 -1.18
CA SER A 295 -19.81 14.38 -1.13
C SER A 295 -20.08 13.05 -1.86
N VAL A 296 -19.05 12.31 -2.18
CA VAL A 296 -19.16 10.94 -2.72
C VAL A 296 -20.10 10.08 -1.87
N TRP A 297 -19.96 10.16 -0.55
CA TRP A 297 -20.74 9.35 0.39
C TRP A 297 -22.20 9.80 0.49
N SER A 298 -22.45 11.12 0.49
CA SER A 298 -23.83 11.64 0.60
C SER A 298 -24.66 11.33 -0.65
N ILE A 299 -24.06 11.38 -1.85
CA ILE A 299 -24.77 11.08 -3.10
C ILE A 299 -25.25 9.63 -3.15
N MET A 300 -24.58 8.69 -2.46
CA MET A 300 -25.04 7.29 -2.36
C MET A 300 -26.41 7.17 -1.66
N LEU A 301 -26.82 8.16 -0.84
CA LEU A 301 -28.17 8.19 -0.25
C LEU A 301 -29.28 8.29 -1.30
N ALA A 302 -28.96 8.76 -2.51
CA ALA A 302 -29.94 8.86 -3.60
C ALA A 302 -30.22 7.50 -4.27
N ALA A 303 -29.40 6.47 -4.05
CA ALA A 303 -29.51 5.20 -4.76
C ALA A 303 -30.89 4.53 -4.62
N PRO A 304 -31.52 4.42 -3.43
CA PRO A 304 -32.85 3.84 -3.30
C PRO A 304 -33.96 4.60 -4.04
N TYR A 305 -33.72 5.88 -4.36
CA TYR A 305 -34.70 6.75 -5.03
C TYR A 305 -34.77 6.53 -6.56
N PHE A 306 -33.97 5.64 -7.13
CA PHE A 306 -34.14 5.17 -8.50
C PHE A 306 -35.26 4.14 -8.64
N ASN A 307 -35.72 3.54 -7.57
CA ASN A 307 -36.89 2.65 -7.60
C ASN A 307 -38.16 3.38 -8.03
N ASP A 308 -39.15 2.60 -8.45
CA ASP A 308 -40.46 3.11 -8.88
C ASP A 308 -41.06 4.00 -7.76
N PRO A 309 -41.60 5.20 -8.08
CA PRO A 309 -42.27 6.06 -7.11
C PRO A 309 -43.35 5.38 -6.28
N ALA A 310 -44.05 4.38 -6.86
CA ALA A 310 -45.04 3.59 -6.14
C ALA A 310 -44.41 2.72 -5.02
N VAL A 311 -43.13 2.37 -5.13
CA VAL A 311 -42.35 1.65 -4.11
C VAL A 311 -41.78 2.61 -3.09
N VAL A 312 -41.32 3.78 -3.54
CA VAL A 312 -40.62 4.76 -2.70
C VAL A 312 -41.58 5.51 -1.75
N GLN A 313 -42.73 5.97 -2.23
CA GLN A 313 -43.78 6.65 -1.44
C GLN A 313 -43.25 7.70 -0.43
N ASN A 314 -42.45 8.67 -0.90
CA ASN A 314 -41.77 9.69 -0.12
C ASN A 314 -40.47 9.22 0.58
N LYS A 315 -40.41 7.97 1.06
CA LYS A 315 -39.23 7.38 1.70
C LYS A 315 -39.12 5.90 1.30
N PRO A 316 -38.03 5.48 0.62
CA PRO A 316 -37.85 4.08 0.27
C PRO A 316 -37.75 3.21 1.53
N PRO A 317 -38.25 1.99 1.49
CA PRO A 317 -38.21 1.07 2.63
C PRO A 317 -36.80 0.48 2.76
N VAL A 318 -35.86 1.25 3.28
CA VAL A 318 -34.50 0.78 3.61
C VAL A 318 -34.50 0.33 5.06
N GLN A 319 -34.26 -0.96 5.29
CA GLN A 319 -34.18 -1.58 6.62
C GLN A 319 -32.83 -2.25 6.86
N SER A 320 -32.13 -2.59 5.78
CA SER A 320 -30.85 -3.29 5.84
C SER A 320 -29.87 -2.78 4.79
N MET A 321 -28.60 -2.72 5.16
CA MET A 321 -27.53 -2.20 4.31
C MET A 321 -26.25 -3.01 4.46
N GLY A 322 -25.61 -3.33 3.33
CA GLY A 322 -24.23 -3.82 3.26
C GLY A 322 -23.28 -2.71 2.81
N VAL A 323 -22.13 -2.57 3.46
CA VAL A 323 -21.10 -1.61 3.10
C VAL A 323 -19.80 -2.37 2.82
N ILE A 324 -19.33 -2.35 1.58
CA ILE A 324 -18.04 -2.91 1.16
C ILE A 324 -17.05 -1.77 1.02
N GLY A 325 -16.05 -1.74 1.92
CA GLY A 325 -15.18 -0.58 2.14
C GLY A 325 -15.79 0.39 3.15
N LEU A 326 -15.83 -0.06 4.42
CA LEU A 326 -16.45 0.70 5.52
C LEU A 326 -15.66 1.97 5.87
N ALA A 327 -14.33 1.91 5.70
CA ALA A 327 -13.41 2.92 6.20
C ALA A 327 -13.68 3.28 7.68
N ALA A 328 -13.77 4.56 8.05
CA ALA A 328 -14.07 4.96 9.43
C ALA A 328 -15.58 5.23 9.67
N GLY A 329 -16.48 4.72 8.82
CA GLY A 329 -17.92 4.67 9.09
C GLY A 329 -18.73 5.89 8.64
N THR A 330 -18.25 6.68 7.68
CA THR A 330 -19.00 7.85 7.18
C THR A 330 -20.33 7.47 6.53
N ILE A 331 -20.36 6.46 5.65
CA ILE A 331 -21.58 6.00 4.96
C ILE A 331 -22.63 5.49 5.97
N PRO A 332 -22.32 4.55 6.87
CA PRO A 332 -23.28 4.06 7.87
C PRO A 332 -23.91 5.17 8.71
N LYS A 333 -23.11 6.15 9.14
CA LYS A 333 -23.62 7.29 9.92
C LYS A 333 -24.63 8.13 9.15
N GLN A 334 -24.38 8.38 7.87
CA GLN A 334 -25.30 9.13 7.02
C GLN A 334 -26.61 8.35 6.77
N TYR A 335 -26.52 7.04 6.53
CA TYR A 335 -27.70 6.20 6.38
C TYR A 335 -28.51 6.08 7.67
N THR A 336 -27.85 5.90 8.83
CA THR A 336 -28.51 5.89 10.15
C THR A 336 -29.21 7.21 10.43
N ARG A 337 -28.58 8.34 10.10
CA ARG A 337 -29.19 9.68 10.24
C ARG A 337 -30.46 9.85 9.40
N VAL A 338 -30.43 9.38 8.15
CA VAL A 338 -31.52 9.59 7.17
C VAL A 338 -32.62 8.57 7.33
N PHE A 339 -32.28 7.30 7.45
CA PHE A 339 -33.24 6.20 7.46
C PHE A 339 -33.58 5.68 8.86
N GLY A 340 -32.89 6.14 9.90
CA GLY A 340 -32.99 5.63 11.26
C GLY A 340 -32.01 4.49 11.52
N PRO A 341 -32.09 3.81 12.68
CA PRO A 341 -31.18 2.75 13.08
C PRO A 341 -31.45 1.44 12.32
N ILE A 342 -31.26 1.48 11.00
CA ILE A 342 -31.33 0.29 10.12
C ILE A 342 -30.20 -0.68 10.42
N ALA A 343 -30.37 -1.98 10.14
CA ALA A 343 -29.30 -2.97 10.30
C ALA A 343 -28.21 -2.74 9.24
N ILE A 344 -26.96 -2.59 9.66
CA ILE A 344 -25.83 -2.34 8.76
C ILE A 344 -24.69 -3.33 9.04
N ASP A 345 -24.30 -4.09 8.03
CA ASP A 345 -23.06 -4.86 8.02
C ASP A 345 -22.01 -4.09 7.24
N GLY A 346 -20.95 -3.67 7.93
CA GLY A 346 -19.84 -2.91 7.35
C GLY A 346 -18.57 -3.73 7.28
N ILE A 347 -18.07 -3.99 6.07
CA ILE A 347 -16.87 -4.78 5.83
C ILE A 347 -15.68 -3.87 5.55
N GLU A 348 -14.61 -4.03 6.34
CA GLU A 348 -13.36 -3.29 6.21
C GLU A 348 -12.18 -4.26 6.26
N LEU A 349 -11.29 -4.16 5.28
CA LEU A 349 -10.12 -5.03 5.19
C LEU A 349 -9.11 -4.78 6.31
N ASP A 350 -8.96 -3.51 6.72
CA ASP A 350 -7.87 -3.05 7.58
C ASP A 350 -8.33 -2.85 9.04
N PRO A 351 -7.89 -3.72 9.98
CA PRO A 351 -8.22 -3.55 11.40
C PRO A 351 -7.70 -2.23 11.99
N GLY A 352 -6.62 -1.66 11.43
CA GLY A 352 -6.08 -0.36 11.86
C GLY A 352 -7.04 0.79 11.53
N ILE A 353 -7.73 0.72 10.37
CA ILE A 353 -8.77 1.67 10.00
C ILE A 353 -9.98 1.53 10.92
N VAL A 354 -10.42 0.29 11.20
CA VAL A 354 -11.52 0.04 12.13
C VAL A 354 -11.23 0.61 13.52
N GLN A 355 -10.00 0.42 14.01
CA GLN A 355 -9.60 0.99 15.30
C GLN A 355 -9.63 2.51 15.28
N ALA A 356 -9.05 3.14 14.25
CA ALA A 356 -9.11 4.60 14.07
C ALA A 356 -10.57 5.11 13.98
N GLY A 357 -11.45 4.36 13.30
CA GLY A 357 -12.88 4.65 13.21
C GLY A 357 -13.56 4.71 14.57
N ARG A 358 -13.24 3.76 15.45
CA ARG A 358 -13.78 3.72 16.82
C ARG A 358 -13.23 4.85 17.68
N ASP A 359 -11.93 5.11 17.62
CA ASP A 359 -11.26 6.06 18.51
C ASP A 359 -11.48 7.53 18.11
N TYR A 360 -11.57 7.82 16.81
CA TYR A 360 -11.57 9.21 16.30
C TYR A 360 -12.79 9.60 15.48
N PHE A 361 -13.60 8.63 15.00
CA PHE A 361 -14.75 8.92 14.13
C PHE A 361 -16.10 8.53 14.75
N GLY A 362 -16.10 8.15 16.03
CA GLY A 362 -17.30 7.75 16.73
C GLY A 362 -18.02 6.57 16.07
N MET A 363 -17.29 5.63 15.48
CA MET A 363 -17.85 4.42 14.83
C MET A 363 -18.25 3.37 15.88
N THR A 364 -19.23 3.71 16.69
CA THR A 364 -19.74 2.93 17.83
C THR A 364 -21.25 2.74 17.82
N ASP A 365 -21.90 3.00 16.67
CA ASP A 365 -23.35 2.90 16.53
C ASP A 365 -23.81 1.45 16.72
N ALA A 366 -24.83 1.24 17.58
CA ALA A 366 -25.29 -0.10 17.96
C ALA A 366 -25.92 -0.89 16.78
N ASN A 367 -26.36 -0.21 15.73
CA ASN A 367 -26.93 -0.79 14.52
C ASN A 367 -25.87 -1.11 13.43
N LEU A 368 -24.58 -0.81 13.69
CA LEU A 368 -23.46 -1.11 12.81
C LEU A 368 -22.71 -2.35 13.31
N HIS A 369 -22.77 -3.43 12.56
CA HIS A 369 -21.94 -4.62 12.74
C HIS A 369 -20.70 -4.52 11.85
N VAL A 370 -19.52 -4.39 12.47
CA VAL A 370 -18.24 -4.25 11.75
C VAL A 370 -17.61 -5.63 11.56
N ILE A 371 -17.31 -5.96 10.31
CA ILE A 371 -16.67 -7.21 9.89
C ILE A 371 -15.29 -6.86 9.32
N VAL A 372 -14.24 -7.43 9.92
CA VAL A 372 -12.85 -7.21 9.44
C VAL A 372 -12.48 -8.34 8.49
N GLY A 373 -12.28 -7.99 7.20
CA GLY A 373 -11.90 -8.95 6.17
C GLY A 373 -12.06 -8.44 4.75
N ASP A 374 -11.77 -9.31 3.79
CA ASP A 374 -11.97 -8.99 2.37
C ASP A 374 -13.44 -8.86 2.02
N GLY A 375 -13.79 -7.78 1.31
CA GLY A 375 -15.19 -7.43 1.02
C GLY A 375 -15.99 -8.51 0.30
N ARG A 376 -15.40 -9.16 -0.69
CA ARG A 376 -16.06 -10.24 -1.46
C ARG A 376 -16.15 -11.54 -0.64
N TYR A 377 -15.05 -11.89 0.04
CA TYR A 377 -15.00 -13.10 0.85
C TYR A 377 -16.01 -13.05 2.02
N GLU A 378 -16.04 -11.93 2.75
CA GLU A 378 -16.95 -11.80 3.89
C GLU A 378 -18.42 -11.65 3.45
N LEU A 379 -18.70 -10.93 2.34
CA LEU A 379 -20.07 -10.85 1.79
C LEU A 379 -20.63 -12.25 1.53
N ASN A 380 -19.86 -13.15 0.92
CA ASN A 380 -20.29 -14.52 0.59
C ASN A 380 -20.47 -15.43 1.81
N ARG A 381 -20.04 -15.01 3.00
CA ARG A 381 -20.26 -15.73 4.27
C ARG A 381 -21.52 -15.28 5.01
N LEU A 382 -22.13 -14.20 4.57
CA LEU A 382 -23.35 -13.66 5.14
C LEU A 382 -24.57 -14.28 4.44
N ASP A 383 -25.57 -14.68 5.21
CA ASP A 383 -26.87 -15.14 4.69
C ASP A 383 -27.87 -13.96 4.54
N THR A 384 -27.42 -12.73 4.85
CA THR A 384 -28.28 -11.54 4.87
C THR A 384 -28.54 -11.01 3.47
N LYS A 385 -29.76 -10.52 3.25
CA LYS A 385 -30.14 -9.75 2.08
C LYS A 385 -30.34 -8.28 2.45
N TYR A 386 -29.91 -7.39 1.58
CA TYR A 386 -29.89 -5.96 1.82
C TYR A 386 -30.81 -5.20 0.86
N ASP A 387 -31.33 -4.08 1.33
CA ASP A 387 -32.02 -3.13 0.47
C ASP A 387 -31.05 -2.24 -0.29
N VAL A 388 -29.89 -2.00 0.32
CA VAL A 388 -28.79 -1.22 -0.29
C VAL A 388 -27.45 -1.92 -0.05
N ILE A 389 -26.64 -2.05 -1.09
CA ILE A 389 -25.23 -2.38 -0.93
C ILE A 389 -24.41 -1.21 -1.51
N THR A 390 -23.51 -0.66 -0.70
CA THR A 390 -22.54 0.33 -1.19
C THR A 390 -21.18 -0.32 -1.38
N ILE A 391 -20.49 0.07 -2.46
CA ILE A 391 -19.13 -0.39 -2.80
C ILE A 391 -18.25 0.85 -2.91
N ASP A 392 -17.42 1.07 -1.90
CA ASP A 392 -16.46 2.17 -1.82
C ASP A 392 -15.11 1.67 -1.30
N ALA A 393 -14.65 0.56 -1.89
CA ALA A 393 -13.39 -0.08 -1.53
C ALA A 393 -12.28 0.35 -2.49
N TYR A 394 -11.32 1.11 -1.95
CA TYR A 394 -10.19 1.64 -2.70
C TYR A 394 -8.86 1.25 -2.07
N LYS A 395 -7.88 0.96 -2.95
CA LYS A 395 -6.46 1.02 -2.66
C LYS A 395 -5.87 2.09 -3.57
N VAL A 396 -6.10 3.34 -3.20
CA VAL A 396 -5.86 4.53 -4.06
C VAL A 396 -4.62 4.38 -4.94
N PRO A 397 -4.74 4.67 -6.25
CA PRO A 397 -5.94 5.11 -6.96
C PRO A 397 -6.84 3.96 -7.47
N TYR A 398 -6.54 2.72 -7.13
CA TYR A 398 -7.16 1.52 -7.71
C TYR A 398 -8.38 1.05 -6.94
N ILE A 399 -9.38 0.55 -7.67
CA ILE A 399 -10.41 -0.33 -7.15
C ILE A 399 -9.85 -1.76 -7.23
N PRO A 400 -9.91 -2.57 -6.16
CA PRO A 400 -9.47 -3.96 -6.23
C PRO A 400 -10.21 -4.71 -7.35
N TRP A 401 -9.46 -5.29 -8.28
CA TRP A 401 -10.01 -5.86 -9.51
C TRP A 401 -11.11 -6.90 -9.25
N HIS A 402 -10.96 -7.73 -8.21
CA HIS A 402 -11.93 -8.78 -7.84
C HIS A 402 -13.27 -8.24 -7.32
N LEU A 403 -13.36 -6.91 -7.07
CA LEU A 403 -14.59 -6.20 -6.71
C LEU A 403 -15.22 -5.46 -7.91
N THR A 404 -14.80 -5.77 -9.13
CA THR A 404 -15.30 -5.12 -10.36
C THR A 404 -15.77 -6.12 -11.42
N THR A 405 -15.73 -7.42 -11.10
CA THR A 405 -16.01 -8.49 -12.05
C THR A 405 -17.50 -8.81 -12.13
N ARG A 406 -17.92 -9.38 -13.24
CA ARG A 406 -19.29 -9.85 -13.46
C ARG A 406 -19.70 -10.89 -12.40
N GLU A 407 -18.78 -11.76 -12.03
CA GLU A 407 -18.98 -12.80 -11.02
C GLU A 407 -19.26 -12.16 -9.65
N PHE A 408 -18.43 -11.20 -9.24
CA PHE A 408 -18.66 -10.45 -8.00
C PHE A 408 -19.99 -9.69 -8.00
N PHE A 409 -20.35 -9.01 -9.08
CA PHE A 409 -21.65 -8.34 -9.16
C PHE A 409 -22.82 -9.33 -9.12
N GLY A 410 -22.65 -10.56 -9.62
CA GLY A 410 -23.60 -11.65 -9.45
C GLY A 410 -23.79 -12.05 -7.98
N GLU A 411 -22.69 -12.14 -7.25
CA GLU A 411 -22.68 -12.39 -5.80
C GLU A 411 -23.37 -11.24 -5.04
N VAL A 412 -23.05 -10.00 -5.36
CA VAL A 412 -23.71 -8.81 -4.79
C VAL A 412 -25.23 -8.84 -5.05
N LYS A 413 -25.66 -9.16 -6.28
CA LYS A 413 -27.08 -9.25 -6.62
C LYS A 413 -27.79 -10.35 -5.83
N ALA A 414 -27.11 -11.47 -5.57
CA ALA A 414 -27.67 -12.56 -4.76
C ALA A 414 -27.94 -12.12 -3.31
N HIS A 415 -27.21 -11.12 -2.80
CA HIS A 415 -27.40 -10.53 -1.46
C HIS A 415 -28.33 -9.31 -1.47
N LEU A 416 -29.04 -9.02 -2.55
CA LEU A 416 -30.02 -7.93 -2.60
C LEU A 416 -31.45 -8.42 -2.48
N ASN A 417 -32.29 -7.60 -1.85
CA ASN A 417 -33.73 -7.73 -1.82
C ASN A 417 -34.35 -7.42 -3.19
N THR A 418 -35.65 -7.70 -3.38
CA THR A 418 -36.34 -7.55 -4.66
C THR A 418 -36.28 -6.15 -5.26
N ASN A 419 -36.29 -5.11 -4.42
CA ASN A 419 -36.13 -3.70 -4.82
C ASN A 419 -34.74 -3.18 -4.40
N GLY A 420 -33.77 -4.08 -4.21
CA GLY A 420 -32.44 -3.74 -3.78
C GLY A 420 -31.66 -2.95 -4.82
N VAL A 421 -30.74 -2.12 -4.35
CA VAL A 421 -29.88 -1.29 -5.19
C VAL A 421 -28.41 -1.39 -4.78
N VAL A 422 -27.53 -1.24 -5.75
CA VAL A 422 -26.09 -1.10 -5.52
C VAL A 422 -25.69 0.36 -5.80
N ALA A 423 -24.88 0.96 -4.95
CA ALA A 423 -24.23 2.22 -5.22
C ALA A 423 -22.70 2.03 -5.19
N MET A 424 -22.03 2.20 -6.31
CA MET A 424 -20.59 2.00 -6.42
C MET A 424 -19.88 3.30 -6.76
N ASN A 425 -18.87 3.64 -5.97
CA ASN A 425 -17.96 4.75 -6.27
C ASN A 425 -16.93 4.33 -7.31
N VAL A 426 -16.80 5.10 -8.40
CA VAL A 426 -15.82 4.85 -9.46
C VAL A 426 -15.07 6.13 -9.78
N GLY A 427 -13.73 6.07 -9.65
CA GLY A 427 -12.86 7.19 -10.02
C GLY A 427 -12.85 7.44 -11.53
N ARG A 428 -12.74 8.70 -11.94
CA ARG A 428 -12.61 9.14 -13.32
C ARG A 428 -11.54 10.22 -13.47
N VAL A 429 -11.10 10.46 -14.68
CA VAL A 429 -10.39 11.69 -15.02
C VAL A 429 -11.26 12.54 -15.96
N PRO A 430 -11.08 13.86 -16.00
CA PRO A 430 -11.77 14.70 -16.98
C PRO A 430 -11.59 14.13 -18.41
N ASN A 431 -12.68 14.07 -19.17
CA ASN A 431 -12.68 13.65 -20.58
C ASN A 431 -12.28 12.19 -20.88
N ASP A 432 -12.07 11.34 -19.87
CA ASP A 432 -11.82 9.92 -20.09
C ASP A 432 -12.64 9.05 -19.11
N ARG A 433 -13.65 8.38 -19.65
CA ARG A 433 -14.62 7.58 -18.90
C ARG A 433 -14.45 6.08 -19.09
N ARG A 434 -13.37 5.62 -19.70
CA ARG A 434 -13.17 4.19 -20.04
C ARG A 434 -13.38 3.23 -18.88
N LEU A 435 -12.96 3.59 -17.66
CA LEU A 435 -13.18 2.76 -16.49
C LEU A 435 -14.67 2.70 -16.12
N ILE A 436 -15.36 3.86 -16.12
CA ILE A 436 -16.79 3.95 -15.82
C ILE A 436 -17.58 3.16 -16.85
N ASP A 437 -17.26 3.30 -18.15
CA ASP A 437 -17.95 2.63 -19.25
C ASP A 437 -17.77 1.11 -19.18
N ALA A 438 -16.56 0.62 -18.81
CA ALA A 438 -16.29 -0.79 -18.64
C ALA A 438 -16.99 -1.39 -17.39
N ILE A 439 -17.00 -0.68 -16.26
CA ILE A 439 -17.73 -1.14 -15.05
C ILE A 439 -19.24 -1.08 -15.31
N THR A 440 -19.73 -0.05 -16.00
CA THR A 440 -21.14 0.04 -16.42
C THR A 440 -21.54 -1.15 -17.30
N ALA A 441 -20.73 -1.50 -18.31
CA ALA A 441 -20.95 -2.66 -19.15
C ALA A 441 -21.00 -3.96 -18.33
N THR A 442 -20.07 -4.10 -17.39
CA THR A 442 -20.00 -5.27 -16.50
C THR A 442 -21.22 -5.38 -15.58
N LEU A 443 -21.67 -4.28 -14.99
CA LEU A 443 -22.88 -4.21 -14.19
C LEU A 443 -24.14 -4.57 -15.01
N LEU A 444 -24.27 -4.08 -16.24
CA LEU A 444 -25.41 -4.36 -17.13
C LEU A 444 -25.51 -5.83 -17.56
N HIS A 445 -24.44 -6.64 -17.42
CA HIS A 445 -24.52 -8.10 -17.60
C HIS A 445 -25.20 -8.80 -16.44
N VAL A 446 -25.37 -8.14 -15.31
CA VAL A 446 -25.96 -8.70 -14.09
C VAL A 446 -27.27 -8.00 -13.74
N PHE A 447 -27.29 -6.68 -13.82
CA PHE A 447 -28.43 -5.84 -13.47
C PHE A 447 -29.15 -5.32 -14.71
N PRO A 448 -30.49 -5.18 -14.68
CA PRO A 448 -31.24 -4.70 -15.83
C PRO A 448 -31.03 -3.21 -16.15
N THR A 449 -30.63 -2.43 -15.14
CA THR A 449 -30.44 -0.98 -15.29
C THR A 449 -29.26 -0.49 -14.46
N VAL A 450 -28.50 0.44 -15.02
CA VAL A 450 -27.41 1.15 -14.36
C VAL A 450 -27.55 2.65 -14.66
N HIS A 451 -27.48 3.48 -13.64
CA HIS A 451 -27.49 4.94 -13.72
C HIS A 451 -26.15 5.48 -13.27
N ALA A 452 -25.73 6.62 -13.80
CA ALA A 452 -24.46 7.26 -13.46
C ALA A 452 -24.70 8.70 -12.97
N ILE A 453 -24.08 9.07 -11.86
CA ILE A 453 -24.13 10.39 -11.26
C ILE A 453 -22.70 10.90 -11.11
N ASP A 454 -22.33 11.98 -11.80
CA ASP A 454 -21.04 12.62 -11.59
C ASP A 454 -21.05 13.45 -10.30
N VAL A 455 -20.07 13.24 -9.43
CA VAL A 455 -19.98 13.98 -8.17
C VAL A 455 -19.38 15.35 -8.44
N PRO A 456 -20.11 16.46 -8.17
CA PRO A 456 -19.58 17.80 -8.37
C PRO A 456 -18.33 18.09 -7.54
N GLY A 457 -17.35 18.75 -8.13
CA GLY A 457 -16.09 19.08 -7.46
C GLY A 457 -15.19 17.88 -7.16
N SER A 458 -15.52 16.69 -7.68
CA SER A 458 -14.77 15.46 -7.46
C SER A 458 -14.46 14.74 -8.78
N LEU A 459 -13.43 13.90 -8.76
CA LEU A 459 -13.09 13.00 -9.85
C LEU A 459 -13.78 11.63 -9.69
N ASN A 460 -15.00 11.61 -9.16
CA ASN A 460 -15.77 10.39 -8.92
C ASN A 460 -17.12 10.41 -9.65
N THR A 461 -17.59 9.23 -9.99
CA THR A 461 -18.94 8.94 -10.49
C THR A 461 -19.54 7.86 -9.61
N ILE A 462 -20.77 8.05 -9.14
CA ILE A 462 -21.53 7.00 -8.48
C ILE A 462 -22.34 6.26 -9.53
N LEU A 463 -22.07 4.95 -9.67
CA LEU A 463 -22.87 4.03 -10.48
C LEU A 463 -23.95 3.41 -9.58
N VAL A 464 -25.22 3.53 -9.99
CA VAL A 464 -26.35 2.92 -9.28
C VAL A 464 -26.94 1.82 -10.15
N ALA A 465 -26.83 0.56 -9.69
CA ALA A 465 -27.44 -0.57 -10.35
C ALA A 465 -28.67 -1.06 -9.56
N THR A 466 -29.75 -1.41 -10.24
CA THR A 466 -31.02 -1.78 -9.62
C THR A 466 -31.44 -3.22 -9.97
N VAL A 467 -31.99 -3.95 -9.01
CA VAL A 467 -32.44 -5.36 -9.22
C VAL A 467 -33.62 -5.42 -10.18
N ARG A 468 -34.50 -4.43 -10.12
CA ARG A 468 -35.62 -4.27 -11.09
C ARG A 468 -35.27 -3.24 -12.14
N PRO A 469 -35.85 -3.32 -13.34
CA PRO A 469 -35.73 -2.26 -14.34
C PRO A 469 -36.24 -0.93 -13.80
N THR A 470 -35.47 0.14 -13.96
CA THR A 470 -35.80 1.49 -13.51
C THR A 470 -35.46 2.52 -14.60
N ALA A 471 -36.10 3.69 -14.53
CA ALA A 471 -35.81 4.82 -15.39
C ALA A 471 -35.13 5.95 -14.61
N ALA A 472 -34.29 6.75 -15.28
CA ALA A 472 -33.68 7.94 -14.66
C ALA A 472 -34.71 8.95 -14.16
N ASP A 473 -35.88 9.02 -14.84
CA ASP A 473 -36.97 9.89 -14.45
C ASP A 473 -37.62 9.52 -13.11
N ASN A 474 -37.47 8.25 -12.67
CA ASN A 474 -37.90 7.86 -11.33
C ASN A 474 -37.24 8.71 -10.23
N LEU A 475 -35.93 9.00 -10.37
CA LEU A 475 -35.21 9.82 -9.41
C LEU A 475 -35.80 11.24 -9.31
N ARG A 476 -36.16 11.83 -10.46
CA ARG A 476 -36.81 13.16 -10.50
C ARG A 476 -38.19 13.13 -9.87
N ALA A 477 -39.01 12.15 -10.25
CA ALA A 477 -40.36 11.99 -9.70
C ALA A 477 -40.33 11.77 -8.17
N ASN A 478 -39.37 10.97 -7.68
CA ASN A 478 -39.18 10.74 -6.25
C ASN A 478 -38.67 12.01 -5.53
N PHE A 479 -37.83 12.83 -6.17
CA PHE A 479 -37.40 14.11 -5.61
C PHE A 479 -38.56 15.10 -5.47
N GLU A 480 -39.44 15.20 -6.47
CA GLU A 480 -40.64 16.05 -6.45
C GLU A 480 -41.61 15.63 -5.35
N GLN A 481 -41.67 14.32 -5.04
CA GLN A 481 -42.53 13.78 -3.96
C GLN A 481 -41.84 13.75 -2.60
N LEU A 482 -40.56 14.11 -2.51
CA LEU A 482 -39.79 14.07 -1.26
C LEU A 482 -40.37 15.09 -0.27
N ASP A 483 -40.65 14.60 0.94
CA ASP A 483 -41.18 15.47 2.02
C ASP A 483 -40.31 16.73 2.17
N PRO A 484 -40.91 17.93 2.12
CA PRO A 484 -40.19 19.17 2.40
C PRO A 484 -39.47 19.21 3.76
N ALA A 485 -39.95 18.43 4.73
CA ALA A 485 -39.36 18.29 6.06
C ALA A 485 -38.28 17.18 6.14
N ALA A 486 -37.98 16.49 5.03
CA ALA A 486 -36.91 15.48 4.99
C ALA A 486 -35.57 16.06 5.40
N ASP A 487 -34.67 15.22 5.92
CA ASP A 487 -33.32 15.63 6.32
C ASP A 487 -32.61 16.42 5.20
N LEU A 488 -32.03 17.55 5.55
CA LEU A 488 -31.35 18.45 4.59
C LEU A 488 -30.22 17.76 3.83
N LEU A 489 -29.55 16.78 4.45
CA LEU A 489 -28.52 15.97 3.79
C LEU A 489 -29.13 15.13 2.67
N LEU A 490 -30.26 14.46 2.94
CA LEU A 490 -30.97 13.66 1.94
C LEU A 490 -31.46 14.52 0.78
N ARG A 491 -32.12 15.65 1.08
CA ARG A 491 -32.60 16.56 0.02
C ARG A 491 -31.45 17.02 -0.88
N ALA A 492 -30.34 17.48 -0.28
CA ALA A 492 -29.18 17.91 -1.04
C ALA A 492 -28.57 16.77 -1.86
N ALA A 493 -28.52 15.55 -1.32
CA ALA A 493 -28.00 14.37 -2.02
C ALA A 493 -28.86 14.02 -3.24
N VAL A 494 -30.18 13.95 -3.10
CA VAL A 494 -31.10 13.60 -4.20
C VAL A 494 -31.15 14.73 -5.23
N GLU A 495 -31.22 16.01 -4.81
CA GLU A 495 -31.17 17.17 -5.71
C GLU A 495 -29.88 17.20 -6.54
N THR A 496 -28.74 16.96 -5.89
CA THR A 496 -27.45 16.89 -6.57
C THR A 496 -27.42 15.73 -7.54
N ALA A 497 -27.95 14.57 -7.15
CA ALA A 497 -28.02 13.40 -8.02
C ALA A 497 -28.87 13.66 -9.25
N VAL A 498 -30.06 14.29 -9.11
CA VAL A 498 -30.92 14.69 -10.24
C VAL A 498 -30.20 15.65 -11.19
N SER A 499 -29.49 16.63 -10.65
CA SER A 499 -28.81 17.68 -11.43
C SER A 499 -27.55 17.19 -12.13
N ASN A 500 -26.95 16.08 -11.69
CA ASN A 500 -25.67 15.56 -12.18
C ASN A 500 -25.81 14.14 -12.76
N LEU A 501 -27.01 13.71 -13.12
CA LEU A 501 -27.22 12.52 -13.91
C LEU A 501 -26.55 12.66 -15.27
N VAL A 502 -25.78 11.63 -15.64
CA VAL A 502 -25.09 11.57 -16.94
C VAL A 502 -25.49 10.29 -17.69
N PRO A 503 -25.53 10.34 -19.03
CA PRO A 503 -25.78 9.13 -19.83
C PRO A 503 -24.73 8.05 -19.54
N THR A 504 -25.15 6.80 -19.54
CA THR A 504 -24.28 5.63 -19.50
C THR A 504 -23.93 5.20 -20.91
N ASN A 505 -22.63 5.04 -21.19
CA ASN A 505 -22.11 4.55 -22.46
C ASN A 505 -21.33 3.24 -22.22
N PRO A 506 -22.04 2.10 -22.10
CA PRO A 506 -21.37 0.84 -21.84
C PRO A 506 -20.40 0.48 -22.95
N SER A 507 -19.18 0.09 -22.58
CA SER A 507 -18.17 -0.38 -23.53
C SER A 507 -18.39 -1.86 -23.88
N ASP A 508 -17.63 -2.36 -24.87
CA ASP A 508 -17.57 -3.80 -25.16
C ASP A 508 -16.69 -4.57 -24.15
N VAL A 509 -16.02 -3.85 -23.23
CA VAL A 509 -15.11 -4.45 -22.23
C VAL A 509 -15.92 -4.85 -21.00
N ILE A 510 -15.92 -6.14 -20.72
CA ILE A 510 -16.56 -6.74 -19.53
C ILE A 510 -15.47 -7.32 -18.66
N PHE A 511 -15.50 -6.99 -17.39
CA PHE A 511 -14.56 -7.54 -16.41
C PHE A 511 -15.09 -8.89 -15.90
N THR A 512 -14.20 -9.87 -15.88
CA THR A 512 -14.44 -11.22 -15.35
C THR A 512 -13.32 -11.59 -14.39
N ASP A 513 -13.53 -12.62 -13.57
CA ASP A 513 -12.48 -13.10 -12.67
C ASP A 513 -11.22 -13.58 -13.41
N GLU A 514 -11.35 -13.98 -14.68
CA GLU A 514 -10.20 -14.32 -15.53
C GLU A 514 -9.51 -13.08 -16.13
N ARG A 515 -10.25 -11.96 -16.33
CA ARG A 515 -9.73 -10.76 -17.00
C ARG A 515 -10.42 -9.50 -16.51
N ALA A 516 -9.76 -8.77 -15.62
CA ALA A 516 -10.19 -7.46 -15.15
C ALA A 516 -9.00 -6.47 -15.13
N PRO A 517 -8.65 -5.83 -16.27
CA PRO A 517 -7.49 -4.95 -16.40
C PRO A 517 -7.73 -3.56 -15.79
N VAL A 518 -8.33 -3.50 -14.60
CA VAL A 518 -8.70 -2.26 -13.90
C VAL A 518 -7.47 -1.38 -13.69
N GLU A 519 -6.39 -1.96 -13.14
CA GLU A 519 -5.15 -1.24 -12.86
C GLU A 519 -4.52 -0.68 -14.13
N THR A 520 -4.47 -1.47 -15.21
CA THR A 520 -3.93 -1.01 -16.50
C THR A 520 -4.73 0.16 -17.09
N ILE A 521 -6.06 0.13 -16.93
CA ILE A 521 -6.91 1.25 -17.37
C ILE A 521 -6.60 2.47 -16.52
N ILE A 522 -6.59 2.35 -15.18
CA ILE A 522 -6.32 3.46 -14.27
C ILE A 522 -4.92 4.04 -14.52
N ASP A 523 -3.87 3.21 -14.66
CA ASP A 523 -2.52 3.68 -14.99
C ASP A 523 -2.50 4.49 -16.28
N SER A 524 -3.21 4.01 -17.31
CA SER A 524 -3.30 4.74 -18.58
C SER A 524 -4.07 6.05 -18.47
N LEU A 525 -5.07 6.13 -17.59
CA LEU A 525 -5.82 7.35 -17.29
C LEU A 525 -4.92 8.38 -16.59
N VAL A 526 -4.23 7.95 -15.54
CA VAL A 526 -3.31 8.79 -14.74
C VAL A 526 -2.17 9.32 -15.62
N ILE A 527 -1.52 8.45 -16.39
CA ILE A 527 -0.42 8.86 -17.27
C ILE A 527 -0.90 9.87 -18.33
N ARG A 528 -2.04 9.63 -18.98
CA ARG A 528 -2.60 10.59 -19.97
C ARG A 528 -2.92 11.93 -19.33
N TYR A 529 -3.54 11.91 -18.16
CA TYR A 529 -3.89 13.12 -17.43
C TYR A 529 -2.64 13.95 -17.10
N LEU A 530 -1.61 13.30 -16.55
CA LEU A 530 -0.34 13.95 -16.23
C LEU A 530 0.39 14.52 -17.47
N LEU A 531 0.28 13.84 -18.62
CA LEU A 531 0.88 14.32 -19.87
C LEU A 531 0.11 15.48 -20.50
N GLN A 532 -1.20 15.62 -20.24
CA GLN A 532 -2.06 16.65 -20.84
C GLN A 532 -2.13 17.92 -19.98
N GLU A 533 -2.26 17.76 -18.65
CA GLU A 533 -2.57 18.86 -17.73
C GLU A 533 -1.37 19.26 -16.85
N GLY A 534 -0.28 18.46 -16.87
CA GLY A 534 0.81 18.58 -15.90
C GLY A 534 0.39 18.15 -14.49
N ALA A 535 1.33 18.09 -13.56
CA ALA A 535 1.03 17.70 -12.17
C ALA A 535 0.19 18.75 -11.40
N ALA A 536 0.19 20.01 -11.87
CA ALA A 536 -0.62 21.10 -11.30
C ALA A 536 -2.12 20.98 -11.62
N GLY A 537 -2.51 20.14 -12.58
CA GLY A 537 -3.92 19.95 -12.97
C GLY A 537 -4.70 18.97 -12.09
N LEU A 538 -4.07 18.29 -11.14
CA LEU A 538 -4.81 17.49 -10.16
C LEU A 538 -5.56 18.43 -9.23
N PRO A 539 -6.93 18.53 -9.31
CA PRO A 539 -7.67 19.31 -8.36
C PRO A 539 -7.26 18.78 -6.98
N GLY A 540 -6.82 19.69 -6.12
CA GLY A 540 -6.61 19.34 -4.72
C GLY A 540 -7.88 18.62 -4.28
N LEU A 541 -7.72 17.38 -3.87
CA LEU A 541 -8.82 16.56 -3.37
C LEU A 541 -9.24 17.19 -2.03
N GLY A 542 -10.01 18.28 -2.15
CA GLY A 542 -10.64 18.98 -1.03
C GLY A 542 -11.85 18.24 -0.54
#